data_37cca2bdadd26cfb70fc1dcb055b434b
#
_entry.id   37cca2bdadd26cfb70fc1dcb055b434b
#
_cell.length_a   1.000
_cell.length_b   1.000
_cell.length_c   1.000
_cell.angle_alpha   90.00
_cell.angle_beta   90.00
_cell.angle_gamma   90.00
#
_symmetry.space_group_name_H-M   'P 1'
#
loop_
_entity.id
_entity.type
_entity.pdbx_description
1 polymer ?
#
loop_
_entity_poly.entity_id
_entity_poly.type
_entity_poly.pdbx_seq_one_letter_code
_entity_poly.pdbx_strand_id
1 'polypeptide(L)'
;MSTDAAQWQLVIPMSGFGERFRAAGYTVPKPLIPVEGKPIIEHIIGMYPGIKNVLFICNQDHLDEPRYRMREILDSICPTARVAGIAPHKLGPVYAVSRAYDMLDENAPTIVNYCDFSCVWDWDAFRRFAAETNCDGVVMCYTGFHPHMLHSTNYAYVRTENKNKVLQIQEKQPFTDAPMHEFASSGAYYFCNARLMREAFEETRQREDLRLKGEYYVSLAYRPLLEKGKDIRVFEIDKFRQWGTPADLGEYQCHMRYKVAEAAGFSAPRQKGTLLLPLAGMGSRFAKENYTLPKPLIPVNGRPMVLQAWRALPRADENRFVLRRDMPGAEALVAMLRREVRARELSSSTLPQTARPGPACWGWMA
;
A
#
# COMPACT_ATOMS: atom_id res chain seq x y z
N MET A 1 25.30 -13.22 -7.29
CA MET A 1 23.93 -13.67 -7.62
C MET A 1 23.55 -13.17 -9.01
N SER A 2 22.66 -13.86 -9.70
CA SER A 2 22.21 -13.41 -11.02
C SER A 2 21.27 -12.21 -10.91
N THR A 3 21.47 -11.23 -11.79
CA THR A 3 20.54 -10.11 -11.98
C THR A 3 19.45 -10.41 -13.02
N ASP A 4 19.47 -11.58 -13.66
CA ASP A 4 18.44 -12.00 -14.61
C ASP A 4 17.15 -12.38 -13.89
N ALA A 5 16.07 -11.64 -14.13
CA ALA A 5 14.76 -11.88 -13.53
C ALA A 5 14.23 -13.31 -13.78
N ALA A 6 14.61 -13.94 -14.90
CA ALA A 6 14.15 -15.28 -15.23
C ALA A 6 14.69 -16.38 -14.29
N GLN A 7 15.75 -16.09 -13.54
CA GLN A 7 16.35 -17.02 -12.56
C GLN A 7 15.76 -16.88 -11.15
N TRP A 8 14.93 -15.88 -10.94
CA TRP A 8 14.27 -15.64 -9.65
C TRP A 8 12.94 -16.38 -9.60
N GLN A 9 12.54 -16.78 -8.41
CA GLN A 9 11.19 -17.30 -8.21
C GLN A 9 10.37 -16.41 -7.26
N LEU A 10 9.09 -16.30 -7.59
CA LEU A 10 8.10 -15.55 -6.84
C LEU A 10 7.06 -16.51 -6.26
N VAL A 11 6.93 -16.52 -4.95
CA VAL A 11 5.98 -17.37 -4.22
C VAL A 11 4.89 -16.49 -3.64
N ILE A 12 3.64 -16.75 -3.97
CA ILE A 12 2.50 -15.94 -3.53
C ILE A 12 1.55 -16.81 -2.70
N PRO A 13 1.67 -16.78 -1.36
CA PRO A 13 0.71 -17.43 -0.49
C PRO A 13 -0.60 -16.65 -0.47
N MET A 14 -1.65 -17.21 -1.06
CA MET A 14 -2.98 -16.60 -1.17
C MET A 14 -4.11 -17.56 -0.81
N SER A 15 -3.83 -18.49 0.11
CA SER A 15 -4.79 -19.49 0.60
C SER A 15 -5.72 -18.99 1.71
N GLY A 16 -5.60 -17.72 2.11
CA GLY A 16 -6.43 -17.13 3.17
C GLY A 16 -7.92 -17.07 2.81
N PHE A 17 -8.80 -17.19 3.81
CA PHE A 17 -10.25 -17.17 3.62
C PHE A 17 -10.84 -15.85 3.17
N GLY A 18 -10.15 -14.73 3.36
CA GLY A 18 -10.66 -13.40 3.06
C GLY A 18 -11.90 -13.01 3.90
N GLU A 19 -11.98 -13.46 5.15
CA GLU A 19 -13.17 -13.31 6.01
C GLU A 19 -13.66 -11.86 6.13
N ARG A 20 -12.74 -10.89 6.27
CA ARG A 20 -13.08 -9.45 6.35
C ARG A 20 -13.77 -8.96 5.07
N PHE A 21 -13.30 -9.37 3.91
CA PHE A 21 -13.89 -9.00 2.62
C PHE A 21 -15.24 -9.67 2.43
N ARG A 22 -15.39 -10.96 2.80
CA ARG A 22 -16.68 -11.65 2.75
C ARG A 22 -17.71 -10.99 3.67
N ALA A 23 -17.32 -10.64 4.90
CA ALA A 23 -18.16 -9.90 5.83
C ALA A 23 -18.60 -8.53 5.31
N ALA A 24 -17.78 -7.90 4.46
CA ALA A 24 -18.09 -6.63 3.78
C ALA A 24 -18.85 -6.81 2.46
N GLY A 25 -19.33 -8.04 2.15
CA GLY A 25 -20.17 -8.32 0.98
C GLY A 25 -19.40 -8.62 -0.33
N TYR A 26 -18.08 -8.80 -0.28
CA TYR A 26 -17.34 -9.25 -1.46
C TYR A 26 -17.60 -10.73 -1.74
N THR A 27 -17.89 -11.05 -3.00
CA THR A 27 -18.33 -12.38 -3.43
C THR A 27 -17.23 -13.23 -4.06
N VAL A 28 -16.06 -12.65 -4.28
CA VAL A 28 -14.88 -13.32 -4.85
C VAL A 28 -13.74 -13.39 -3.83
N PRO A 29 -12.81 -14.36 -3.95
CA PRO A 29 -11.61 -14.42 -3.14
C PRO A 29 -10.78 -13.12 -3.26
N LYS A 30 -10.11 -12.73 -2.17
CA LYS A 30 -9.34 -11.49 -2.09
C LYS A 30 -8.38 -11.26 -3.27
N PRO A 31 -7.59 -12.24 -3.75
CA PRO A 31 -6.69 -12.03 -4.89
C PRO A 31 -7.41 -11.66 -6.19
N LEU A 32 -8.69 -12.00 -6.32
CA LEU A 32 -9.51 -11.75 -7.50
C LEU A 32 -10.35 -10.48 -7.42
N ILE A 33 -10.32 -9.76 -6.28
CA ILE A 33 -11.05 -8.49 -6.14
C ILE A 33 -10.50 -7.49 -7.16
N PRO A 34 -11.37 -6.84 -7.96
CA PRO A 34 -10.92 -5.88 -8.96
C PRO A 34 -10.49 -4.55 -8.32
N VAL A 35 -9.31 -4.09 -8.70
CA VAL A 35 -8.77 -2.78 -8.40
C VAL A 35 -8.38 -2.13 -9.72
N GLU A 36 -8.91 -0.95 -10.02
CA GLU A 36 -8.66 -0.26 -11.31
C GLU A 36 -8.91 -1.15 -12.55
N GLY A 37 -9.94 -2.00 -12.48
CA GLY A 37 -10.33 -2.90 -13.57
C GLY A 37 -9.53 -4.19 -13.71
N LYS A 38 -8.55 -4.45 -12.82
CA LYS A 38 -7.70 -5.64 -12.79
C LYS A 38 -7.78 -6.36 -11.46
N PRO A 39 -7.71 -7.71 -11.41
CA PRO A 39 -7.59 -8.44 -10.15
C PRO A 39 -6.36 -7.98 -9.35
N ILE A 40 -6.45 -7.98 -8.02
CA ILE A 40 -5.31 -7.65 -7.14
C ILE A 40 -4.05 -8.45 -7.55
N ILE A 41 -4.21 -9.74 -7.84
CA ILE A 41 -3.08 -10.60 -8.20
C ILE A 41 -2.36 -10.16 -9.49
N GLU A 42 -3.06 -9.54 -10.45
CA GLU A 42 -2.44 -9.01 -11.68
C GLU A 42 -1.54 -7.81 -11.36
N HIS A 43 -1.96 -6.94 -10.43
CA HIS A 43 -1.10 -5.84 -9.96
C HIS A 43 0.17 -6.35 -9.28
N ILE A 44 0.07 -7.47 -8.54
CA ILE A 44 1.23 -8.06 -7.86
C ILE A 44 2.22 -8.62 -8.87
N ILE A 45 1.76 -9.39 -9.86
CA ILE A 45 2.64 -9.89 -10.93
C ILE A 45 3.30 -8.73 -11.68
N GLY A 46 2.56 -7.64 -11.92
CA GLY A 46 3.09 -6.43 -12.54
C GLY A 46 4.22 -5.72 -11.79
N MET A 47 4.42 -6.02 -10.49
CA MET A 47 5.57 -5.49 -9.73
C MET A 47 6.90 -6.17 -10.07
N TYR A 48 6.88 -7.31 -10.75
CA TYR A 48 8.02 -8.18 -11.03
C TYR A 48 8.21 -8.46 -12.52
N PRO A 49 8.46 -7.43 -13.35
CA PRO A 49 8.60 -7.61 -14.78
C PRO A 49 9.74 -8.58 -15.13
N GLY A 50 9.45 -9.52 -16.03
CA GLY A 50 10.41 -10.52 -16.50
C GLY A 50 10.54 -11.78 -15.64
N ILE A 51 9.91 -11.84 -14.46
CA ILE A 51 9.89 -13.07 -13.66
C ILE A 51 8.99 -14.11 -14.35
N LYS A 52 9.49 -15.35 -14.48
CA LYS A 52 8.79 -16.46 -15.15
C LYS A 52 8.44 -17.61 -14.21
N ASN A 53 9.24 -17.78 -13.17
CA ASN A 53 9.05 -18.85 -12.18
C ASN A 53 8.17 -18.33 -11.05
N VAL A 54 6.86 -18.42 -11.23
CA VAL A 54 5.85 -18.00 -10.26
C VAL A 54 5.13 -19.20 -9.70
N LEU A 55 4.90 -19.21 -8.37
CA LEU A 55 4.12 -20.21 -7.67
C LEU A 55 2.97 -19.53 -6.89
N PHE A 56 1.74 -19.76 -7.32
CA PHE A 56 0.55 -19.38 -6.58
C PHE A 56 0.17 -20.51 -5.61
N ILE A 57 0.05 -20.20 -4.32
CA ILE A 57 -0.41 -21.18 -3.31
C ILE A 57 -1.82 -20.78 -2.90
N CYS A 58 -2.80 -21.51 -3.39
CA CYS A 58 -4.21 -21.19 -3.31
C CYS A 58 -4.92 -22.06 -2.28
N ASN A 59 -6.04 -21.56 -1.74
CA ASN A 59 -7.00 -22.38 -1.05
C ASN A 59 -7.68 -23.32 -2.05
N GLN A 60 -7.70 -24.64 -1.77
CA GLN A 60 -8.30 -25.64 -2.65
C GLN A 60 -9.78 -25.35 -2.91
N ASP A 61 -10.56 -24.96 -1.88
CA ASP A 61 -11.97 -24.63 -2.05
C ASP A 61 -12.19 -23.46 -3.03
N HIS A 62 -11.25 -22.53 -3.11
CA HIS A 62 -11.33 -21.42 -4.07
C HIS A 62 -11.02 -21.87 -5.51
N LEU A 63 -10.14 -22.87 -5.67
CA LEU A 63 -9.82 -23.43 -6.97
C LEU A 63 -10.95 -24.32 -7.51
N ASP A 64 -11.67 -24.99 -6.60
CA ASP A 64 -12.74 -25.94 -6.92
C ASP A 64 -14.10 -25.25 -7.12
N GLU A 65 -14.26 -23.99 -6.72
CA GLU A 65 -15.49 -23.21 -6.92
C GLU A 65 -15.55 -22.63 -8.34
N PRO A 66 -16.38 -23.19 -9.25
CA PRO A 66 -16.37 -22.83 -10.67
C PRO A 66 -16.67 -21.35 -10.95
N ARG A 67 -17.50 -20.70 -10.13
CA ARG A 67 -17.88 -19.28 -10.33
C ARG A 67 -16.70 -18.33 -10.17
N TYR A 68 -15.61 -18.73 -9.48
CA TYR A 68 -14.42 -17.90 -9.35
C TYR A 68 -13.53 -17.95 -10.58
N ARG A 69 -13.59 -19.00 -11.38
CA ARG A 69 -12.73 -19.19 -12.55
C ARG A 69 -11.25 -18.93 -12.24
N MET A 70 -10.84 -19.29 -11.02
CA MET A 70 -9.55 -18.85 -10.46
C MET A 70 -8.37 -19.34 -11.29
N ARG A 71 -8.38 -20.61 -11.72
CA ARG A 71 -7.30 -21.16 -12.57
C ARG A 71 -7.18 -20.41 -13.89
N GLU A 72 -8.28 -20.20 -14.59
CA GLU A 72 -8.31 -19.50 -15.88
C GLU A 72 -7.77 -18.06 -15.75
N ILE A 73 -8.14 -17.36 -14.66
CA ILE A 73 -7.65 -16.00 -14.40
C ILE A 73 -6.15 -16.02 -14.13
N LEU A 74 -5.65 -16.92 -13.29
CA LEU A 74 -4.22 -17.05 -13.00
C LEU A 74 -3.41 -17.39 -14.25
N ASP A 75 -3.89 -18.31 -15.05
CA ASP A 75 -3.26 -18.72 -16.32
C ASP A 75 -3.22 -17.56 -17.32
N SER A 76 -4.27 -16.74 -17.38
CA SER A 76 -4.30 -15.56 -18.24
C SER A 76 -3.30 -14.47 -17.82
N ILE A 77 -3.06 -14.31 -16.52
CA ILE A 77 -2.14 -13.32 -15.96
C ILE A 77 -0.68 -13.76 -16.08
N CYS A 78 -0.42 -15.03 -15.80
CA CYS A 78 0.93 -15.61 -15.85
C CYS A 78 0.88 -17.06 -16.35
N PRO A 79 0.91 -17.29 -17.68
CA PRO A 79 0.79 -18.63 -18.27
C PRO A 79 1.89 -19.60 -17.86
N THR A 80 3.03 -19.11 -17.38
CA THR A 80 4.16 -19.93 -16.92
C THR A 80 4.09 -20.28 -15.44
N ALA A 81 3.13 -19.72 -14.71
CA ALA A 81 2.99 -19.95 -13.28
C ALA A 81 2.52 -21.37 -12.95
N ARG A 82 2.99 -21.85 -11.81
CA ARG A 82 2.48 -23.08 -11.20
C ARG A 82 1.46 -22.75 -10.14
N VAL A 83 0.44 -23.58 -9.96
CA VAL A 83 -0.63 -23.40 -9.00
C VAL A 83 -0.68 -24.61 -8.06
N ALA A 84 -0.40 -24.37 -6.79
CA ALA A 84 -0.57 -25.32 -5.71
C ALA A 84 -1.90 -25.10 -5.01
N GLY A 85 -2.79 -26.09 -5.02
CA GLY A 85 -3.99 -26.10 -4.18
C GLY A 85 -3.65 -26.73 -2.83
N ILE A 86 -3.95 -26.04 -1.74
CA ILE A 86 -3.73 -26.57 -0.38
C ILE A 86 -5.04 -26.56 0.43
N ALA A 87 -5.15 -27.49 1.37
CA ALA A 87 -6.29 -27.54 2.26
C ALA A 87 -6.46 -26.21 3.03
N PRO A 88 -7.71 -25.77 3.24
CA PRO A 88 -7.99 -24.55 4.02
C PRO A 88 -7.35 -24.60 5.41
N HIS A 89 -6.74 -23.50 5.84
CA HIS A 89 -6.07 -23.38 7.14
C HIS A 89 -6.04 -21.95 7.66
N LYS A 90 -5.78 -21.77 8.97
CA LYS A 90 -5.58 -20.48 9.64
C LYS A 90 -4.19 -20.35 10.29
N LEU A 91 -3.19 -21.01 9.71
CA LEU A 91 -1.83 -21.09 10.28
C LEU A 91 -0.86 -20.06 9.68
N GLY A 92 -1.34 -19.20 8.80
CA GLY A 92 -0.56 -18.12 8.21
C GLY A 92 0.28 -18.49 6.98
N PRO A 93 0.98 -17.50 6.41
CA PRO A 93 1.66 -17.65 5.11
C PRO A 93 2.86 -18.60 5.14
N VAL A 94 3.61 -18.68 6.23
CA VAL A 94 4.74 -19.65 6.37
C VAL A 94 4.24 -21.09 6.24
N TYR A 95 3.13 -21.40 6.91
CA TYR A 95 2.52 -22.73 6.77
C TYR A 95 2.03 -22.98 5.34
N ALA A 96 1.40 -22.00 4.70
CA ALA A 96 0.96 -22.14 3.32
C ALA A 96 2.13 -22.51 2.40
N VAL A 97 3.25 -21.79 2.48
CA VAL A 97 4.45 -22.05 1.66
C VAL A 97 5.04 -23.44 1.97
N SER A 98 5.01 -23.87 3.23
CA SER A 98 5.55 -25.18 3.62
C SER A 98 4.79 -26.36 2.98
N ARG A 99 3.58 -26.13 2.49
CA ARG A 99 2.78 -27.16 1.80
C ARG A 99 3.11 -27.34 0.32
N ALA A 100 4.03 -26.53 -0.18
CA ALA A 100 4.42 -26.51 -1.60
C ALA A 100 5.95 -26.46 -1.83
N TYR A 101 6.74 -26.89 -0.85
CA TYR A 101 8.21 -26.89 -0.96
C TYR A 101 8.75 -27.72 -2.12
N ASP A 102 8.10 -28.84 -2.44
CA ASP A 102 8.42 -29.74 -3.54
C ASP A 102 8.28 -29.09 -4.92
N MET A 103 7.57 -27.97 -4.98
CA MET A 103 7.40 -27.16 -6.18
C MET A 103 8.44 -26.03 -6.31
N LEU A 104 9.37 -25.88 -5.39
CA LEU A 104 10.35 -24.81 -5.38
C LEU A 104 11.70 -25.30 -5.95
N ASP A 105 12.40 -24.41 -6.65
CA ASP A 105 13.82 -24.57 -6.92
C ASP A 105 14.61 -24.11 -5.69
N GLU A 106 15.23 -25.06 -4.99
CA GLU A 106 15.96 -24.80 -3.74
C GLU A 106 17.12 -23.80 -3.88
N ASN A 107 17.68 -23.66 -5.08
CA ASN A 107 18.83 -22.81 -5.32
C ASN A 107 18.46 -21.42 -5.88
N ALA A 108 17.21 -21.23 -6.32
CA ALA A 108 16.78 -19.97 -6.91
C ALA A 108 16.61 -18.86 -5.86
N PRO A 109 17.04 -17.63 -6.15
CA PRO A 109 16.66 -16.44 -5.38
C PRO A 109 15.14 -16.34 -5.28
N THR A 110 14.62 -16.24 -4.06
CA THR A 110 13.20 -16.42 -3.80
C THR A 110 12.58 -15.20 -3.16
N ILE A 111 11.47 -14.72 -3.71
CA ILE A 111 10.63 -13.71 -3.10
C ILE A 111 9.33 -14.36 -2.65
N VAL A 112 8.96 -14.15 -1.39
CA VAL A 112 7.61 -14.42 -0.88
C VAL A 112 6.86 -13.11 -0.79
N ASN A 113 5.77 -12.97 -1.57
CA ASN A 113 4.97 -11.74 -1.63
C ASN A 113 3.52 -12.02 -1.23
N TYR A 114 3.00 -11.25 -0.27
CA TYR A 114 1.60 -11.35 0.11
C TYR A 114 0.68 -10.85 -1.02
N CYS A 115 -0.57 -11.30 -1.01
CA CYS A 115 -1.52 -11.04 -2.10
C CYS A 115 -2.48 -9.88 -1.82
N ASP A 116 -2.05 -8.84 -1.08
CA ASP A 116 -2.98 -7.83 -0.56
C ASP A 116 -2.48 -6.37 -0.60
N PHE A 117 -1.47 -6.12 -1.40
CA PHE A 117 -0.91 -4.79 -1.62
C PHE A 117 -0.32 -4.67 -3.03
N SER A 118 0.00 -3.46 -3.44
CA SER A 118 0.98 -3.22 -4.50
C SER A 118 1.95 -2.12 -4.08
N CYS A 119 3.05 -2.00 -4.80
CA CYS A 119 3.99 -0.91 -4.60
C CYS A 119 4.49 -0.35 -5.92
N VAL A 120 5.02 0.86 -5.87
CA VAL A 120 5.90 1.40 -6.91
C VAL A 120 7.32 1.27 -6.40
N TRP A 121 8.18 0.65 -7.17
CA TRP A 121 9.57 0.42 -6.84
C TRP A 121 10.41 0.16 -8.09
N ASP A 122 11.70 0.31 -7.98
CA ASP A 122 12.64 -0.08 -9.05
C ASP A 122 13.07 -1.54 -8.84
N TRP A 123 12.39 -2.46 -9.52
CA TRP A 123 12.67 -3.90 -9.50
C TRP A 123 14.09 -4.23 -9.96
N ASP A 124 14.60 -3.50 -10.96
CA ASP A 124 15.96 -3.69 -11.47
C ASP A 124 17.01 -3.19 -10.46
N ALA A 125 16.75 -2.07 -9.80
CA ALA A 125 17.60 -1.59 -8.71
C ALA A 125 17.62 -2.58 -7.54
N PHE A 126 16.48 -3.16 -7.18
CA PHE A 126 16.42 -4.19 -6.14
C PHE A 126 17.28 -5.42 -6.48
N ARG A 127 17.18 -5.93 -7.71
CA ARG A 127 17.99 -7.10 -8.13
C ARG A 127 19.49 -6.78 -8.12
N ARG A 128 19.89 -5.59 -8.56
CA ARG A 128 21.27 -5.11 -8.43
C ARG A 128 21.69 -5.03 -6.97
N PHE A 129 20.89 -4.43 -6.12
CA PHE A 129 21.15 -4.34 -4.67
C PHE A 129 21.37 -5.71 -4.04
N ALA A 130 20.50 -6.68 -4.31
CA ALA A 130 20.65 -8.05 -3.79
C ALA A 130 21.94 -8.74 -4.30
N ALA A 131 22.29 -8.52 -5.56
CA ALA A 131 23.52 -9.06 -6.15
C ALA A 131 24.80 -8.41 -5.59
N GLU A 132 24.83 -7.10 -5.46
CA GLU A 132 25.96 -6.32 -4.95
C GLU A 132 26.23 -6.57 -3.47
N THR A 133 25.17 -6.63 -2.66
CA THR A 133 25.30 -6.89 -1.22
C THR A 133 25.58 -8.35 -0.92
N ASN A 134 25.19 -9.26 -1.80
CA ASN A 134 25.22 -10.71 -1.60
C ASN A 134 24.63 -11.13 -0.24
N CYS A 135 23.60 -10.41 0.23
CA CYS A 135 22.95 -10.63 1.51
C CYS A 135 22.11 -11.92 1.53
N ASP A 136 21.89 -12.46 2.72
CA ASP A 136 21.08 -13.67 2.92
C ASP A 136 19.57 -13.41 2.74
N GLY A 137 19.11 -12.19 3.06
CA GLY A 137 17.70 -11.82 2.92
C GLY A 137 17.45 -10.32 2.92
N VAL A 138 16.28 -9.92 2.43
CA VAL A 138 15.85 -8.52 2.39
C VAL A 138 14.37 -8.42 2.78
N VAL A 139 14.06 -7.47 3.65
CA VAL A 139 12.69 -7.03 3.92
C VAL A 139 12.43 -5.76 3.10
N MET A 140 11.45 -5.81 2.19
CA MET A 140 11.02 -4.63 1.44
C MET A 140 10.15 -3.77 2.34
N CYS A 141 10.62 -2.56 2.64
CA CYS A 141 9.99 -1.67 3.60
C CYS A 141 9.61 -0.33 2.97
N TYR A 142 8.72 0.35 3.64
CA TYR A 142 8.38 1.74 3.39
C TYR A 142 8.51 2.55 4.68
N THR A 143 8.66 3.87 4.54
CA THR A 143 8.64 4.85 5.61
C THR A 143 7.65 5.96 5.31
N GLY A 144 7.46 6.87 6.24
CA GLY A 144 6.60 8.02 6.06
C GLY A 144 5.12 7.73 6.34
N PHE A 145 4.31 8.76 6.13
CA PHE A 145 2.87 8.68 6.37
C PHE A 145 2.16 7.89 5.29
N HIS A 146 1.40 6.89 5.72
CA HIS A 146 0.43 6.18 4.90
C HIS A 146 -0.94 6.20 5.61
N PRO A 147 -2.07 6.39 4.88
CA PRO A 147 -3.41 6.53 5.47
C PRO A 147 -3.78 5.42 6.44
N HIS A 148 -3.47 4.16 6.11
CA HIS A 148 -3.76 3.01 6.96
C HIS A 148 -3.10 3.07 8.36
N MET A 149 -2.00 3.82 8.52
CA MET A 149 -1.33 4.01 9.81
C MET A 149 -2.17 4.80 10.82
N LEU A 150 -3.20 5.52 10.36
CA LEU A 150 -4.16 6.19 11.25
C LEU A 150 -5.06 5.19 12.00
N HIS A 151 -5.18 3.97 11.48
CA HIS A 151 -6.13 2.99 12.00
C HIS A 151 -5.46 1.75 12.60
N SER A 152 -4.26 1.41 12.16
CA SER A 152 -3.60 0.21 12.64
C SER A 152 -2.08 0.22 12.46
N THR A 153 -1.40 -0.52 13.34
CA THR A 153 0.03 -0.84 13.26
C THR A 153 0.23 -2.32 12.88
N ASN A 154 -0.65 -2.88 12.07
CA ASN A 154 -0.68 -4.31 11.73
C ASN A 154 0.39 -4.73 10.69
N TYR A 155 1.59 -4.19 10.79
CA TYR A 155 2.74 -4.46 9.91
C TYR A 155 3.92 -4.99 10.72
N ALA A 156 4.86 -5.65 10.06
CA ALA A 156 6.14 -5.91 10.68
C ALA A 156 6.98 -4.63 10.66
N TYR A 157 7.62 -4.32 11.77
CA TYR A 157 8.53 -3.19 11.92
C TYR A 157 9.96 -3.67 12.03
N VAL A 158 10.89 -2.91 11.44
CA VAL A 158 12.28 -3.29 11.32
C VAL A 158 13.17 -2.20 11.91
N ARG A 159 14.06 -2.58 12.84
CA ARG A 159 15.13 -1.72 13.34
C ARG A 159 16.42 -2.03 12.60
N THR A 160 17.10 -1.00 12.14
CA THR A 160 18.34 -1.14 11.35
C THR A 160 19.53 -0.44 12.00
N GLU A 161 20.73 -0.87 11.63
CA GLU A 161 21.97 -0.13 11.77
C GLU A 161 22.52 0.22 10.38
N ASN A 162 23.42 1.21 10.31
CA ASN A 162 24.10 1.59 9.06
C ASN A 162 23.15 1.74 7.85
N LYS A 163 21.98 2.33 8.11
CA LYS A 163 20.88 2.62 7.17
C LYS A 163 20.05 1.42 6.72
N ASN A 164 20.61 0.24 6.51
CA ASN A 164 19.86 -0.86 5.90
C ASN A 164 20.12 -2.27 6.48
N LYS A 165 21.09 -2.45 7.38
CA LYS A 165 21.30 -3.76 8.00
C LYS A 165 20.32 -3.97 9.13
N VAL A 166 19.56 -5.05 9.08
CA VAL A 166 18.51 -5.36 10.06
C VAL A 166 19.15 -5.85 11.36
N LEU A 167 18.74 -5.22 12.46
CA LEU A 167 19.08 -5.65 13.82
C LEU A 167 17.96 -6.46 14.46
N GLN A 168 16.72 -5.99 14.26
CA GLN A 168 15.53 -6.58 14.86
C GLN A 168 14.35 -6.45 13.93
N ILE A 169 13.45 -7.42 14.00
CA ILE A 169 12.16 -7.41 13.33
C ILE A 169 11.08 -7.89 14.29
N GLN A 170 9.95 -7.21 14.32
CA GLN A 170 8.80 -7.63 15.11
C GLN A 170 7.49 -7.39 14.35
N GLU A 171 6.53 -8.28 14.57
CA GLU A 171 5.25 -8.28 13.87
C GLU A 171 4.20 -7.52 14.67
N LYS A 172 3.48 -6.61 14.01
CA LYS A 172 2.33 -5.85 14.54
C LYS A 172 2.61 -4.97 15.76
N GLN A 173 3.87 -4.64 15.98
CA GLN A 173 4.26 -3.78 17.08
C GLN A 173 5.40 -2.87 16.63
N PRO A 174 5.21 -1.56 16.55
CA PRO A 174 6.30 -0.60 16.30
C PRO A 174 7.27 -0.56 17.49
N PHE A 175 8.49 -0.11 17.23
CA PHE A 175 9.53 0.05 18.26
C PHE A 175 9.36 1.35 19.07
N THR A 176 8.66 2.34 18.51
CA THR A 176 8.45 3.67 19.09
C THR A 176 6.99 4.10 18.94
N ASP A 177 6.65 5.23 19.56
CA ASP A 177 5.32 5.86 19.44
C ASP A 177 5.14 6.64 18.13
N ALA A 178 6.16 6.65 17.25
CA ALA A 178 6.14 7.32 15.96
C ALA A 178 6.37 6.34 14.78
N PRO A 179 5.46 5.38 14.54
CA PRO A 179 5.64 4.27 13.59
C PRO A 179 5.88 4.72 12.15
N MET A 180 5.49 5.94 11.77
CA MET A 180 5.75 6.47 10.43
C MET A 180 7.22 6.85 10.19
N HIS A 181 8.06 6.88 11.23
CA HIS A 181 9.49 7.08 11.11
C HIS A 181 10.28 5.77 11.14
N GLU A 182 9.60 4.65 11.26
CA GLU A 182 10.18 3.32 11.26
C GLU A 182 10.02 2.65 9.91
N PHE A 183 10.92 1.72 9.60
CA PHE A 183 10.74 0.84 8.46
C PHE A 183 9.60 -0.14 8.73
N ALA A 184 8.51 -0.02 7.98
CA ALA A 184 7.39 -0.95 8.01
C ALA A 184 7.44 -1.87 6.78
N SER A 185 7.30 -3.19 6.99
CA SER A 185 7.31 -4.16 5.90
C SER A 185 6.10 -3.99 4.99
N SER A 186 6.36 -4.03 3.68
CA SER A 186 5.28 -4.03 2.67
C SER A 186 4.54 -5.37 2.59
N GLY A 187 5.14 -6.47 3.06
CA GLY A 187 4.65 -7.83 2.87
C GLY A 187 5.35 -8.59 1.74
N ALA A 188 6.46 -8.04 1.24
CA ALA A 188 7.37 -8.71 0.32
C ALA A 188 8.70 -9.01 1.03
N TYR A 189 9.22 -10.22 0.81
CA TYR A 189 10.34 -10.79 1.55
C TYR A 189 11.25 -11.58 0.62
N TYR A 190 12.52 -11.23 0.59
CA TYR A 190 13.53 -11.90 -0.23
C TYR A 190 14.43 -12.81 0.59
N PHE A 191 14.73 -13.97 0.07
CA PHE A 191 15.73 -14.91 0.55
C PHE A 191 16.71 -15.22 -0.59
N CYS A 192 18.00 -15.31 -0.29
CA CYS A 192 19.03 -15.54 -1.31
C CYS A 192 18.83 -16.86 -2.08
N ASN A 193 18.13 -17.83 -1.50
CA ASN A 193 17.63 -19.03 -2.14
C ASN A 193 16.49 -19.66 -1.35
N ALA A 194 15.72 -20.59 -1.98
CA ALA A 194 14.58 -21.23 -1.31
C ALA A 194 15.02 -22.21 -0.21
N ARG A 195 16.24 -22.74 -0.24
CA ARG A 195 16.76 -23.60 0.83
C ARG A 195 16.84 -22.83 2.13
N LEU A 196 17.45 -21.63 2.14
CA LEU A 196 17.53 -20.77 3.30
C LEU A 196 16.14 -20.36 3.81
N MET A 197 15.23 -20.03 2.88
CA MET A 197 13.84 -19.73 3.21
C MET A 197 13.18 -20.92 3.93
N ARG A 198 13.33 -22.14 3.38
CA ARG A 198 12.76 -23.37 3.96
C ARG A 198 13.32 -23.62 5.37
N GLU A 199 14.63 -23.52 5.55
CA GLU A 199 15.28 -23.67 6.87
C GLU A 199 14.69 -22.68 7.89
N ALA A 200 14.58 -21.40 7.51
CA ALA A 200 14.00 -20.37 8.37
C ALA A 200 12.52 -20.63 8.70
N PHE A 201 11.74 -21.09 7.73
CA PHE A 201 10.33 -21.39 7.90
C PHE A 201 10.09 -22.61 8.80
N GLU A 202 10.86 -23.67 8.62
CA GLU A 202 10.74 -24.86 9.49
C GLU A 202 11.12 -24.55 10.93
N GLU A 203 12.18 -23.78 11.14
CA GLU A 203 12.56 -23.33 12.48
C GLU A 203 11.48 -22.41 13.10
N THR A 204 10.93 -21.50 12.32
CA THR A 204 9.82 -20.64 12.78
C THR A 204 8.60 -21.47 13.21
N ARG A 205 8.27 -22.53 12.49
CA ARG A 205 7.13 -23.41 12.80
C ARG A 205 7.33 -24.27 14.06
N GLN A 206 8.57 -24.49 14.47
CA GLN A 206 8.92 -25.23 15.69
C GLN A 206 8.94 -24.33 16.94
N ARG A 207 8.85 -23.00 16.77
CA ARG A 207 8.97 -22.01 17.83
C ARG A 207 7.64 -21.34 18.12
N GLU A 208 7.07 -21.62 19.30
CA GLU A 208 5.81 -20.98 19.74
C GLU A 208 5.93 -19.48 20.00
N ASP A 209 7.12 -18.99 20.36
CA ASP A 209 7.42 -17.55 20.53
C ASP A 209 7.38 -16.78 19.19
N LEU A 210 7.44 -17.49 18.06
CA LEU A 210 7.32 -16.93 16.70
C LEU A 210 5.91 -17.13 16.09
N ARG A 211 4.96 -17.62 16.90
CA ARG A 211 3.56 -17.78 16.50
C ARG A 211 2.71 -16.65 17.07
N LEU A 212 2.23 -15.75 16.21
CA LEU A 212 1.44 -14.61 16.65
C LEU A 212 -0.05 -14.83 16.32
N LYS A 213 -0.92 -14.82 17.34
CA LYS A 213 -2.37 -15.03 17.18
C LYS A 213 -2.73 -16.31 16.40
N GLY A 214 -1.91 -17.36 16.57
CA GLY A 214 -2.12 -18.65 15.90
C GLY A 214 -1.52 -18.75 14.49
N GLU A 215 -0.90 -17.71 13.97
CA GLU A 215 -0.33 -17.64 12.62
C GLU A 215 1.19 -17.53 12.63
N TYR A 216 1.85 -18.09 11.61
CA TYR A 216 3.27 -17.95 11.34
C TYR A 216 3.48 -16.95 10.20
N TYR A 217 4.05 -15.77 10.50
CA TYR A 217 4.31 -14.68 9.56
C TYR A 217 5.71 -14.81 8.95
N VAL A 218 5.85 -14.44 7.66
CA VAL A 218 7.14 -14.48 6.97
C VAL A 218 8.16 -13.52 7.58
N SER A 219 7.72 -12.37 8.08
CA SER A 219 8.55 -11.41 8.80
C SER A 219 9.29 -12.05 9.98
N LEU A 220 8.59 -12.89 10.75
CA LEU A 220 9.17 -13.53 11.94
C LEU A 220 10.18 -14.62 11.58
N ALA A 221 10.17 -15.15 10.37
CA ALA A 221 11.17 -16.12 9.91
C ALA A 221 12.57 -15.51 9.72
N TYR A 222 12.68 -14.18 9.74
CA TYR A 222 13.99 -13.53 9.77
C TYR A 222 14.64 -13.53 11.18
N ARG A 223 13.89 -13.73 12.26
CA ARG A 223 14.47 -13.77 13.62
C ARG A 223 15.47 -14.88 13.79
N PRO A 224 15.17 -16.16 13.47
CA PRO A 224 16.18 -17.22 13.53
C PRO A 224 17.38 -16.98 12.61
N LEU A 225 17.19 -16.32 11.46
CA LEU A 225 18.32 -15.95 10.59
C LEU A 225 19.23 -14.91 11.23
N LEU A 226 18.66 -13.88 11.86
CA LEU A 226 19.41 -12.85 12.60
C LEU A 226 20.16 -13.47 13.80
N GLU A 227 19.52 -14.37 14.54
CA GLU A 227 20.14 -15.11 15.65
C GLU A 227 21.35 -15.94 15.20
N LYS A 228 21.36 -16.42 13.96
CA LYS A 228 22.49 -17.14 13.32
C LYS A 228 23.51 -16.21 12.65
N GLY A 229 23.38 -14.90 12.83
CA GLY A 229 24.30 -13.90 12.25
C GLY A 229 24.19 -13.71 10.75
N LYS A 230 23.06 -14.09 10.13
CA LYS A 230 22.83 -13.90 8.70
C LYS A 230 22.69 -12.42 8.34
N ASP A 231 23.17 -12.04 7.15
CA ASP A 231 23.09 -10.68 6.64
C ASP A 231 21.69 -10.40 6.09
N ILE A 232 20.84 -9.78 6.91
CA ILE A 232 19.49 -9.37 6.52
C ILE A 232 19.48 -7.85 6.36
N ARG A 233 18.86 -7.38 5.27
CA ARG A 233 18.84 -5.97 4.92
C ARG A 233 17.43 -5.44 4.68
N VAL A 234 17.29 -4.12 4.66
CA VAL A 234 16.09 -3.41 4.21
C VAL A 234 16.35 -2.86 2.82
N PHE A 235 15.35 -2.97 1.95
CA PHE A 235 15.24 -2.21 0.71
C PHE A 235 13.98 -1.34 0.78
N GLU A 236 14.13 -0.03 0.64
CA GLU A 236 13.01 0.90 0.71
C GLU A 236 12.31 1.00 -0.65
N ILE A 237 10.98 0.85 -0.63
CA ILE A 237 10.13 1.01 -1.81
C ILE A 237 9.59 2.44 -1.89
N ASP A 238 9.32 2.94 -3.10
CA ASP A 238 8.93 4.34 -3.30
C ASP A 238 7.51 4.66 -2.80
N LYS A 239 6.54 3.76 -3.10
CA LYS A 239 5.14 3.94 -2.72
C LYS A 239 4.50 2.62 -2.38
N PHE A 240 3.84 2.58 -1.25
CA PHE A 240 3.05 1.45 -0.80
C PHE A 240 1.55 1.70 -0.98
N ARG A 241 0.82 0.70 -1.51
CA ARG A 241 -0.62 0.76 -1.75
C ARG A 241 -1.27 -0.41 -1.04
N GLN A 242 -1.93 -0.12 0.06
CA GLN A 242 -2.53 -1.14 0.92
C GLN A 242 -3.94 -1.52 0.45
N TRP A 243 -4.20 -2.84 0.33
CA TRP A 243 -5.48 -3.43 -0.02
C TRP A 243 -5.85 -4.61 0.91
N GLY A 244 -5.28 -4.64 2.10
CA GLY A 244 -5.37 -5.74 3.06
C GLY A 244 -6.74 -5.89 3.71
N THR A 245 -7.50 -4.78 3.80
CA THR A 245 -8.85 -4.77 4.36
C THR A 245 -9.82 -4.03 3.45
N PRO A 246 -11.15 -4.24 3.59
CA PRO A 246 -12.15 -3.45 2.85
C PRO A 246 -12.03 -1.95 3.08
N ALA A 247 -11.63 -1.52 4.29
CA ALA A 247 -11.42 -0.10 4.62
C ALA A 247 -10.24 0.47 3.83
N ASP A 248 -9.09 -0.20 3.85
CA ASP A 248 -7.89 0.21 3.10
C ASP A 248 -8.18 0.30 1.60
N LEU A 249 -8.87 -0.71 1.05
CA LEU A 249 -9.23 -0.74 -0.36
C LEU A 249 -10.21 0.41 -0.71
N GLY A 250 -11.21 0.66 0.15
CA GLY A 250 -12.16 1.75 -0.03
C GLY A 250 -11.47 3.12 -0.02
N GLU A 251 -10.52 3.33 0.89
CA GLU A 251 -9.72 4.54 0.98
C GLU A 251 -8.85 4.74 -0.26
N TYR A 252 -8.16 3.69 -0.71
CA TYR A 252 -7.40 3.71 -1.96
C TYR A 252 -8.27 4.07 -3.17
N GLN A 253 -9.43 3.41 -3.33
CA GLN A 253 -10.36 3.68 -4.43
C GLN A 253 -10.92 5.11 -4.39
N CYS A 254 -11.18 5.65 -3.20
CA CYS A 254 -11.60 7.03 -3.03
C CYS A 254 -10.51 8.00 -3.51
N HIS A 255 -9.27 7.77 -3.11
CA HIS A 255 -8.12 8.57 -3.52
C HIS A 255 -7.87 8.50 -5.04
N MET A 256 -8.00 7.33 -5.65
CA MET A 256 -7.83 7.18 -7.10
C MET A 256 -8.95 7.88 -7.89
N ARG A 257 -10.21 7.80 -7.44
CA ARG A 257 -11.31 8.56 -8.05
C ARG A 257 -11.05 10.07 -8.02
N TYR A 258 -10.53 10.58 -6.90
CA TYR A 258 -10.12 11.98 -6.79
C TYR A 258 -9.03 12.34 -7.81
N LYS A 259 -7.97 11.53 -7.93
CA LYS A 259 -6.89 11.76 -8.88
C LYS A 259 -7.36 11.76 -10.34
N VAL A 260 -8.23 10.83 -10.70
CA VAL A 260 -8.82 10.75 -12.05
C VAL A 260 -9.64 12.00 -12.33
N ALA A 261 -10.47 12.44 -11.39
CA ALA A 261 -11.26 13.66 -11.53
C ALA A 261 -10.37 14.92 -11.63
N GLU A 262 -9.30 15.00 -10.85
CA GLU A 262 -8.32 16.10 -10.92
C GLU A 262 -7.61 16.14 -12.27
N ALA A 263 -7.15 14.99 -12.78
CA ALA A 263 -6.48 14.86 -14.07
C ALA A 263 -7.41 15.19 -15.25
N ALA A 264 -8.70 14.85 -15.14
CA ALA A 264 -9.73 15.21 -16.12
C ALA A 264 -10.12 16.70 -16.07
N GLY A 265 -9.51 17.50 -15.21
CA GLY A 265 -9.85 18.92 -15.06
C GLY A 265 -11.22 19.14 -14.44
N PHE A 266 -11.65 18.27 -13.52
CA PHE A 266 -12.91 18.40 -12.83
C PHE A 266 -13.03 19.77 -12.17
N SER A 267 -14.03 20.52 -12.60
CA SER A 267 -14.43 21.79 -12.00
C SER A 267 -15.79 21.61 -11.35
N ALA A 268 -15.83 21.77 -10.03
CA ALA A 268 -17.10 21.72 -9.33
C ALA A 268 -18.11 22.74 -9.92
N PRO A 269 -19.40 22.38 -10.07
CA PRO A 269 -20.39 23.25 -10.66
C PRO A 269 -20.54 24.56 -9.86
N ARG A 270 -20.85 25.65 -10.56
CA ARG A 270 -21.12 26.93 -9.89
C ARG A 270 -22.45 26.88 -9.17
N GLN A 271 -22.49 27.33 -7.93
CA GLN A 271 -23.67 27.45 -7.09
C GLN A 271 -23.94 28.93 -6.80
N LYS A 272 -25.20 29.33 -6.79
CA LYS A 272 -25.59 30.66 -6.33
C LYS A 272 -25.35 30.77 -4.82
N GLY A 273 -24.87 31.93 -4.39
CA GLY A 273 -24.68 32.22 -2.97
C GLY A 273 -23.24 32.38 -2.55
N THR A 274 -22.99 32.29 -1.24
CA THR A 274 -21.71 32.53 -0.61
C THR A 274 -21.11 31.23 -0.10
N LEU A 275 -19.88 30.91 -0.50
CA LEU A 275 -19.07 29.86 0.11
C LEU A 275 -18.33 30.43 1.31
N LEU A 276 -18.63 29.93 2.50
CA LEU A 276 -17.99 30.34 3.75
C LEU A 276 -17.01 29.27 4.24
N LEU A 277 -15.74 29.63 4.37
CA LEU A 277 -14.69 28.75 4.90
C LEU A 277 -14.19 29.28 6.26
N PRO A 278 -14.48 28.61 7.36
CA PRO A 278 -13.93 28.95 8.67
C PRO A 278 -12.50 28.39 8.80
N LEU A 279 -11.53 29.27 8.95
CA LEU A 279 -10.10 28.95 9.09
C LEU A 279 -9.53 29.39 10.45
N ALA A 280 -10.40 29.66 11.41
CA ALA A 280 -10.04 30.26 12.71
C ALA A 280 -9.49 29.25 13.74
N GLY A 281 -9.44 27.97 13.43
CA GLY A 281 -8.95 26.93 14.34
C GLY A 281 -7.46 27.09 14.67
N MET A 282 -7.08 26.75 15.92
CA MET A 282 -5.68 26.84 16.40
C MET A 282 -4.72 25.87 15.72
N GLY A 283 -5.21 24.78 15.15
CA GLY A 283 -4.35 23.75 14.56
C GLY A 283 -3.48 23.01 15.59
N SER A 284 -3.91 22.95 16.84
CA SER A 284 -3.12 22.43 17.97
C SER A 284 -2.58 21.00 17.78
N ARG A 285 -3.28 20.15 17.04
CA ARG A 285 -2.81 18.80 16.71
C ARG A 285 -1.56 18.84 15.82
N PHE A 286 -1.53 19.73 14.83
CA PHE A 286 -0.35 19.91 13.96
C PHE A 286 0.82 20.54 14.72
N ALA A 287 0.54 21.50 15.63
CA ALA A 287 1.58 22.10 16.48
C ALA A 287 2.25 21.04 17.40
N LYS A 288 1.48 20.07 17.92
CA LYS A 288 2.02 18.96 18.71
C LYS A 288 2.95 18.05 17.92
N GLU A 289 2.74 17.95 16.61
CA GLU A 289 3.56 17.18 15.66
C GLU A 289 4.67 18.05 15.02
N ASN A 290 5.06 19.15 15.67
CA ASN A 290 6.15 20.06 15.26
C ASN A 290 5.96 20.75 13.89
N TYR A 291 4.72 20.86 13.40
CA TYR A 291 4.45 21.70 12.24
C TYR A 291 4.62 23.19 12.61
N THR A 292 5.53 23.86 11.91
CA THR A 292 5.84 25.29 12.14
C THR A 292 4.86 26.23 11.44
N LEU A 293 4.18 25.73 10.40
CA LEU A 293 3.20 26.52 9.65
C LEU A 293 1.81 26.39 10.26
N PRO A 294 0.99 27.46 10.28
CA PRO A 294 -0.43 27.37 10.61
C PRO A 294 -1.14 26.38 9.69
N LYS A 295 -2.09 25.62 10.24
CA LYS A 295 -2.80 24.56 9.51
C LYS A 295 -3.26 24.94 8.09
N PRO A 296 -3.84 26.13 7.79
CA PRO A 296 -4.24 26.49 6.44
C PRO A 296 -3.09 26.59 5.43
N LEU A 297 -1.88 26.84 5.92
CA LEU A 297 -0.68 27.01 5.09
C LEU A 297 0.16 25.75 4.92
N ILE A 298 -0.14 24.68 5.69
CA ILE A 298 0.59 23.40 5.55
C ILE A 298 0.44 22.89 4.11
N PRO A 299 1.55 22.58 3.42
CA PRO A 299 1.50 22.11 2.05
C PRO A 299 0.93 20.69 1.96
N VAL A 300 -0.01 20.50 1.05
CA VAL A 300 -0.56 19.21 0.65
C VAL A 300 -0.39 19.10 -0.86
N ASN A 301 0.37 18.12 -1.33
CA ASN A 301 0.75 17.99 -2.75
C ASN A 301 1.31 19.30 -3.34
N GLY A 302 2.22 19.97 -2.61
CA GLY A 302 2.87 21.21 -3.03
C GLY A 302 2.00 22.46 -3.00
N ARG A 303 0.77 22.40 -2.48
CA ARG A 303 -0.15 23.55 -2.35
C ARG A 303 -0.65 23.69 -0.92
N PRO A 304 -0.86 24.92 -0.42
CA PRO A 304 -1.46 25.12 0.89
C PRO A 304 -2.79 24.38 1.07
N MET A 305 -2.97 23.77 2.22
CA MET A 305 -4.16 22.95 2.57
C MET A 305 -5.47 23.69 2.30
N VAL A 306 -5.54 24.97 2.61
CA VAL A 306 -6.75 25.79 2.37
C VAL A 306 -7.11 25.90 0.90
N LEU A 307 -6.12 25.99 0.02
CA LEU A 307 -6.36 26.03 -1.44
C LEU A 307 -6.87 24.71 -1.97
N GLN A 308 -6.34 23.59 -1.47
CA GLN A 308 -6.85 22.26 -1.82
C GLN A 308 -8.31 22.11 -1.34
N ALA A 309 -8.60 22.45 -0.08
CA ALA A 309 -9.96 22.40 0.46
C ALA A 309 -10.92 23.27 -0.35
N TRP A 310 -10.55 24.53 -0.59
CA TRP A 310 -11.39 25.46 -1.35
C TRP A 310 -11.64 25.02 -2.79
N ARG A 311 -10.63 24.48 -3.48
CA ARG A 311 -10.77 23.98 -4.86
C ARG A 311 -11.64 22.75 -4.97
N ALA A 312 -11.72 21.93 -3.92
CA ALA A 312 -12.58 20.75 -3.85
C ALA A 312 -14.07 21.10 -3.64
N LEU A 313 -14.39 22.35 -3.27
CA LEU A 313 -15.74 22.80 -3.01
C LEU A 313 -16.40 23.39 -4.28
N PRO A 314 -17.74 23.41 -4.37
CA PRO A 314 -18.46 24.08 -5.45
C PRO A 314 -18.02 25.53 -5.62
N ARG A 315 -18.02 26.02 -6.85
CA ARG A 315 -17.82 27.46 -7.11
C ARG A 315 -19.04 28.22 -6.62
N ALA A 316 -18.83 29.34 -5.94
CA ALA A 316 -19.90 30.23 -5.45
C ALA A 316 -19.75 31.63 -6.06
N ASP A 317 -20.82 32.43 -5.97
CA ASP A 317 -20.79 33.81 -6.43
C ASP A 317 -19.86 34.64 -5.55
N GLU A 318 -19.82 34.33 -4.25
CA GLU A 318 -18.93 34.95 -3.29
C GLU A 318 -18.13 33.88 -2.53
N ASN A 319 -16.90 34.24 -2.18
CA ASN A 319 -16.05 33.41 -1.31
C ASN A 319 -15.66 34.21 -0.06
N ARG A 320 -16.01 33.70 1.11
CA ARG A 320 -15.69 34.31 2.41
C ARG A 320 -14.84 33.39 3.25
N PHE A 321 -13.69 33.89 3.68
CA PHE A 321 -12.76 33.17 4.53
C PHE A 321 -12.70 33.85 5.90
N VAL A 322 -12.99 33.08 6.95
CA VAL A 322 -12.96 33.59 8.34
C VAL A 322 -11.65 33.16 8.99
N LEU A 323 -10.78 34.13 9.26
CA LEU A 323 -9.47 33.92 9.86
C LEU A 323 -9.39 34.57 11.22
N ARG A 324 -8.53 34.05 12.06
CA ARG A 324 -8.12 34.76 13.28
C ARG A 324 -7.15 35.88 12.91
N ARG A 325 -7.33 37.05 13.55
CA ARG A 325 -6.48 38.21 13.34
C ARG A 325 -5.02 37.98 13.82
N ASP A 326 -4.86 37.22 14.89
CA ASP A 326 -3.62 36.89 15.56
C ASP A 326 -2.94 35.61 15.00
N MET A 327 -3.43 35.05 13.88
CA MET A 327 -2.82 33.87 13.27
C MET A 327 -1.48 34.24 12.62
N PRO A 328 -0.39 33.53 12.94
CA PRO A 328 0.88 33.74 12.27
C PRO A 328 0.73 33.60 10.74
N GLY A 329 1.23 34.59 9.97
CA GLY A 329 1.12 34.57 8.51
C GLY A 329 -0.28 34.88 7.96
N ALA A 330 -1.20 35.44 8.74
CA ALA A 330 -2.54 35.80 8.30
C ALA A 330 -2.55 36.73 7.08
N GLU A 331 -1.68 37.71 7.04
CA GLU A 331 -1.57 38.68 5.93
C GLU A 331 -1.13 37.98 4.62
N ALA A 332 -0.12 37.13 4.70
CA ALA A 332 0.36 36.34 3.55
C ALA A 332 -0.75 35.40 3.05
N LEU A 333 -1.49 34.77 3.96
CA LEU A 333 -2.62 33.92 3.63
C LEU A 333 -3.73 34.70 2.91
N VAL A 334 -4.10 35.89 3.41
CA VAL A 334 -5.09 36.77 2.77
C VAL A 334 -4.66 37.19 1.37
N ALA A 335 -3.40 37.60 1.20
CA ALA A 335 -2.86 38.00 -0.09
C ALA A 335 -2.92 36.83 -1.10
N MET A 336 -2.52 35.62 -0.66
CA MET A 336 -2.59 34.40 -1.46
C MET A 336 -4.04 34.07 -1.84
N LEU A 337 -4.98 34.05 -0.91
CA LEU A 337 -6.39 33.74 -1.17
C LEU A 337 -7.00 34.73 -2.19
N ARG A 338 -6.73 36.02 -2.03
CA ARG A 338 -7.20 37.05 -2.99
C ARG A 338 -6.68 36.80 -4.40
N ARG A 339 -5.42 36.47 -4.54
CA ARG A 339 -4.80 36.14 -5.84
C ARG A 339 -5.45 34.90 -6.48
N GLU A 340 -5.61 33.85 -5.70
CA GLU A 340 -6.14 32.56 -6.20
C GLU A 340 -7.64 32.66 -6.55
N VAL A 341 -8.44 33.40 -5.79
CA VAL A 341 -9.85 33.63 -6.10
C VAL A 341 -9.99 34.37 -7.43
N ARG A 342 -9.23 35.47 -7.62
CA ARG A 342 -9.22 36.21 -8.89
C ARG A 342 -8.78 35.34 -10.07
N ALA A 343 -7.71 34.54 -9.92
CA ALA A 343 -7.25 33.65 -10.98
C ALA A 343 -8.29 32.62 -11.38
N ARG A 344 -9.03 32.06 -10.41
CA ARG A 344 -10.13 31.10 -10.66
C ARG A 344 -11.33 31.76 -11.37
N GLU A 345 -11.64 32.99 -11.06
CA GLU A 345 -12.72 33.75 -11.73
C GLU A 345 -12.34 34.05 -13.19
N LEU A 346 -11.11 34.48 -13.47
CA LEU A 346 -10.63 34.76 -14.81
C LEU A 346 -10.59 33.50 -15.70
N SER A 347 -10.17 32.36 -15.16
CA SER A 347 -10.15 31.10 -15.90
C SER A 347 -11.52 30.59 -16.31
N SER A 348 -12.60 31.05 -15.64
CA SER A 348 -13.99 30.67 -15.95
C SER A 348 -14.59 31.46 -17.10
N SER A 349 -14.03 32.64 -17.44
CA SER A 349 -14.52 33.50 -18.51
C SER A 349 -14.02 33.11 -19.92
N THR A 350 -13.05 32.19 -20.00
CA THR A 350 -12.39 31.80 -21.25
C THR A 350 -12.77 30.42 -21.80
N LEU A 351 -13.69 29.69 -21.16
CA LEU A 351 -14.17 28.40 -21.68
C LEU A 351 -15.52 28.54 -22.41
N PRO A 352 -15.66 28.00 -23.65
CA PRO A 352 -16.94 28.00 -24.33
C PRO A 352 -17.99 27.16 -23.58
N GLN A 353 -19.23 27.63 -23.55
CA GLN A 353 -20.38 26.96 -22.89
C GLN A 353 -20.87 25.71 -23.60
N THR A 354 -20.03 24.84 -24.10
CA THR A 354 -20.45 23.63 -24.83
C THR A 354 -19.82 22.39 -24.18
N ALA A 355 -20.42 21.90 -23.14
CA ALA A 355 -20.58 20.48 -22.80
C ALA A 355 -21.36 20.35 -21.48
N ARG A 356 -22.65 20.04 -21.58
CA ARG A 356 -23.41 19.56 -20.40
C ARG A 356 -23.00 18.11 -20.13
N PRO A 357 -22.46 17.76 -18.97
CA PRO A 357 -22.38 16.35 -18.56
C PRO A 357 -23.79 15.89 -18.19
N GLY A 358 -24.15 14.69 -18.63
CA GLY A 358 -25.38 14.03 -18.21
C GLY A 358 -25.43 13.77 -16.68
N PRO A 359 -26.60 13.40 -16.14
CA PRO A 359 -26.82 13.31 -14.69
C PRO A 359 -25.97 12.21 -14.09
N ALA A 360 -24.96 12.60 -13.30
CA ALA A 360 -24.26 11.68 -12.42
C ALA A 360 -25.14 11.39 -11.20
N CYS A 361 -25.49 10.12 -11.03
CA CYS A 361 -26.23 9.62 -9.87
C CYS A 361 -25.47 9.91 -8.57
N TRP A 362 -26.02 10.80 -7.76
CA TRP A 362 -25.63 11.00 -6.36
C TRP A 362 -26.51 10.09 -5.50
N GLY A 363 -25.99 8.93 -5.10
CA GLY A 363 -26.58 8.11 -4.06
C GLY A 363 -25.87 8.40 -2.75
N TRP A 364 -26.47 9.20 -1.89
CA TRP A 364 -26.17 9.22 -0.47
C TRP A 364 -26.99 8.11 0.18
N MET A 365 -26.34 7.14 0.82
CA MET A 365 -26.97 6.31 1.84
C MET A 365 -26.49 6.79 3.20
N ALA A 366 -27.48 7.04 4.05
CA ALA A 366 -27.34 7.33 5.46
C ALA A 366 -26.75 6.17 6.26
#